data_17522322a33c7210ccdd32dad19a5fb0
#
_entry.id   17522322a33c7210ccdd32dad19a5fb0
#
_cell.length_a   1.000
_cell.length_b   1.000
_cell.length_c   1.000
_cell.angle_alpha   90.00
_cell.angle_beta   90.00
_cell.angle_gamma   90.00
#
_symmetry.space_group_name_H-M   'P 1'
#
loop_
_entity.id
_entity.type
_entity.pdbx_description
1 polymer ?
#
loop_
_entity_poly.entity_id
_entity_poly.type
_entity_poly.pdbx_seq_one_letter_code
_entity_poly.pdbx_strand_id
1 'polypeptide(L)'
;MNELNKAHEEYDSESSSRTVVVPGEVIASGEDLLPGEGSRREGNDIVASKYGLAEKVGRVVRIITLSGAFIPRRNNIVLGRVSDIVHSGWIVDIDYAQNGFLPLMESPRFVNKNEMDQFLAIGDMVSAGVWNVGPKGIDLTMKGKGLGKLEGGFVFKINPSSVPRVIGKEGSMINLIKTNTGCNVTIGQNGWIWLKGQDIDSEIKTRKVIEFIAEKVHVSGLTEKVEDWFAKNK
;
A
#
# COMPACT_ATOMS: atom_id res chain seq x y z
N MET A 1 -23.40 38.54 2.45
CA MET A 1 -22.71 37.44 3.15
C MET A 1 -23.34 36.09 2.80
N ASN A 2 -23.81 35.88 1.52
CA ASN A 2 -24.56 34.69 1.10
C ASN A 2 -24.17 34.12 -0.29
N GLU A 3 -23.27 34.74 -1.01
CA GLU A 3 -22.87 34.22 -2.34
C GLU A 3 -21.60 33.37 -2.32
N LEU A 4 -20.71 33.57 -1.32
CA LEU A 4 -19.52 32.76 -1.14
C LEU A 4 -19.81 31.36 -0.55
N ASN A 5 -20.88 31.21 0.22
CA ASN A 5 -21.30 29.92 0.75
C ASN A 5 -22.03 29.04 -0.29
N LYS A 6 -22.72 29.66 -1.27
CA LYS A 6 -23.35 28.92 -2.36
C LYS A 6 -22.32 28.32 -3.34
N ALA A 7 -21.22 29.03 -3.58
CA ALA A 7 -20.16 28.56 -4.45
C ALA A 7 -19.37 27.39 -3.83
N HIS A 8 -19.31 27.28 -2.48
CA HIS A 8 -18.70 26.14 -1.80
C HIS A 8 -19.63 24.91 -1.74
N GLU A 9 -20.95 25.11 -1.68
CA GLU A 9 -21.90 23.98 -1.69
C GLU A 9 -22.12 23.39 -3.09
N GLU A 10 -21.97 24.19 -4.16
CA GLU A 10 -21.99 23.67 -5.54
C GLU A 10 -20.70 22.87 -5.92
N TYR A 11 -19.58 23.12 -5.23
CA TYR A 11 -18.32 22.39 -5.48
C TYR A 11 -18.30 20.97 -4.88
N ASP A 12 -19.12 20.72 -3.85
CA ASP A 12 -19.21 19.40 -3.17
C ASP A 12 -20.33 18.50 -3.72
N SER A 13 -21.15 18.96 -4.66
CA SER A 13 -22.31 18.19 -5.17
C SER A 13 -22.11 17.52 -6.53
N GLU A 14 -21.00 17.71 -7.23
CA GLU A 14 -20.58 16.78 -8.29
C GLU A 14 -20.01 15.50 -7.65
N SER A 15 -20.90 14.62 -7.19
CA SER A 15 -20.56 13.23 -6.94
C SER A 15 -19.98 12.68 -8.24
N SER A 16 -18.64 12.65 -8.34
CA SER A 16 -17.95 12.06 -9.48
C SER A 16 -18.41 10.62 -9.58
N SER A 17 -19.29 10.34 -10.54
CA SER A 17 -19.76 8.98 -10.82
C SER A 17 -18.56 8.13 -11.19
N ARG A 18 -18.10 7.34 -10.23
CA ARG A 18 -17.02 6.40 -10.46
C ARG A 18 -17.53 5.26 -11.33
N THR A 19 -16.97 5.15 -12.51
CA THR A 19 -17.33 4.11 -13.48
C THR A 19 -16.20 3.08 -13.58
N VAL A 20 -16.55 1.81 -13.55
CA VAL A 20 -15.57 0.73 -13.81
C VAL A 20 -15.16 0.79 -15.26
N VAL A 21 -13.85 0.80 -15.52
CA VAL A 21 -13.30 0.87 -16.88
C VAL A 21 -12.22 -0.21 -17.08
N VAL A 22 -12.12 -0.66 -18.32
CA VAL A 22 -11.10 -1.63 -18.75
C VAL A 22 -10.05 -0.98 -19.66
N PRO A 23 -8.84 -1.52 -19.76
CA PRO A 23 -7.81 -0.98 -20.67
C PRO A 23 -8.31 -0.86 -22.10
N GLY A 24 -8.10 0.31 -22.73
CA GLY A 24 -8.57 0.63 -24.07
C GLY A 24 -9.94 1.31 -24.15
N GLU A 25 -10.67 1.40 -23.05
CA GLU A 25 -11.96 2.07 -23.00
C GLU A 25 -11.81 3.58 -22.95
N VAL A 26 -12.62 4.31 -23.74
CA VAL A 26 -12.67 5.77 -23.72
C VAL A 26 -13.43 6.23 -22.49
N ILE A 27 -12.79 7.01 -21.65
CA ILE A 27 -13.36 7.50 -20.37
C ILE A 27 -14.04 8.85 -20.59
N ALA A 28 -13.40 9.71 -21.35
CA ALA A 28 -13.89 11.07 -21.62
C ALA A 28 -13.26 11.63 -22.91
N SER A 29 -13.94 12.59 -23.53
CA SER A 29 -13.45 13.28 -24.73
C SER A 29 -13.44 14.78 -24.47
N GLY A 30 -12.39 15.48 -24.93
CA GLY A 30 -12.25 16.93 -24.84
C GLY A 30 -10.79 17.37 -24.81
N GLU A 31 -10.50 18.48 -25.49
CA GLU A 31 -9.14 19.05 -25.57
C GLU A 31 -8.67 19.63 -24.23
N ASP A 32 -9.58 20.10 -23.40
CA ASP A 32 -9.32 20.71 -22.10
C ASP A 32 -9.10 19.71 -20.98
N LEU A 33 -9.37 18.41 -21.20
CA LEU A 33 -9.12 17.36 -20.23
C LEU A 33 -7.65 16.91 -20.25
N LEU A 34 -7.15 16.52 -19.07
CA LEU A 34 -5.78 16.06 -18.89
C LEU A 34 -5.76 14.60 -18.43
N PRO A 35 -4.93 13.75 -19.04
CA PRO A 35 -4.73 12.40 -18.56
C PRO A 35 -4.03 12.41 -17.21
N GLY A 36 -4.56 11.68 -16.24
CA GLY A 36 -3.98 11.45 -14.94
C GLY A 36 -3.39 10.05 -14.80
N GLU A 37 -3.22 9.59 -13.55
CA GLU A 37 -2.69 8.25 -13.30
C GLU A 37 -3.61 7.16 -13.86
N GLY A 38 -3.03 6.21 -14.60
CA GLY A 38 -3.75 5.08 -15.18
C GLY A 38 -4.55 5.40 -16.45
N SER A 39 -4.52 6.64 -16.93
CA SER A 39 -5.12 7.05 -18.20
C SER A 39 -4.07 7.60 -19.16
N ARG A 40 -4.39 7.67 -20.43
CA ARG A 40 -3.55 8.27 -21.47
C ARG A 40 -4.42 9.02 -22.46
N ARG A 41 -3.82 9.97 -23.20
CA ARG A 41 -4.49 10.67 -24.28
C ARG A 41 -4.28 9.93 -25.61
N GLU A 42 -5.37 9.73 -26.34
CA GLU A 42 -5.35 9.27 -27.74
C GLU A 42 -6.18 10.25 -28.58
N GLY A 43 -5.51 11.12 -29.32
CA GLY A 43 -6.18 12.20 -30.05
C GLY A 43 -6.94 13.14 -29.10
N ASN A 44 -8.25 13.25 -29.27
CA ASN A 44 -9.14 14.06 -28.41
C ASN A 44 -9.71 13.31 -27.20
N ASP A 45 -9.42 12.01 -27.11
CA ASP A 45 -9.99 11.12 -26.09
C ASP A 45 -8.99 10.83 -24.95
N ILE A 46 -9.52 10.63 -23.77
CA ILE A 46 -8.82 10.07 -22.63
C ILE A 46 -9.20 8.61 -22.50
N VAL A 47 -8.21 7.72 -22.62
CA VAL A 47 -8.38 6.27 -22.68
C VAL A 47 -7.82 5.62 -21.42
N ALA A 48 -8.49 4.59 -20.92
CA ALA A 48 -8.02 3.79 -19.81
C ALA A 48 -6.77 2.99 -20.20
N SER A 49 -5.73 3.06 -19.38
CA SER A 49 -4.52 2.23 -19.51
C SER A 49 -4.51 1.07 -18.52
N LYS A 50 -5.39 1.11 -17.52
CA LYS A 50 -5.48 0.12 -16.44
C LYS A 50 -6.93 -0.21 -16.13
N TYR A 51 -7.17 -1.41 -15.60
CA TYR A 51 -8.45 -1.78 -15.01
C TYR A 51 -8.67 -1.04 -13.69
N GLY A 52 -9.80 -0.36 -13.55
CA GLY A 52 -10.06 0.42 -12.34
C GLY A 52 -11.34 1.24 -12.38
N LEU A 53 -11.44 2.15 -11.42
CA LEU A 53 -12.50 3.13 -11.34
C LEU A 53 -12.03 4.45 -11.94
N ALA A 54 -12.64 4.87 -13.03
CA ALA A 54 -12.42 6.21 -13.59
C ALA A 54 -13.03 7.26 -12.67
N GLU A 55 -12.26 8.32 -12.41
CA GLU A 55 -12.66 9.47 -11.61
C GLU A 55 -12.20 10.73 -12.31
N LYS A 56 -13.10 11.69 -12.48
CA LYS A 56 -12.77 13.02 -12.99
C LYS A 56 -12.64 13.99 -11.81
N VAL A 57 -11.47 14.59 -11.67
CA VAL A 57 -11.20 15.61 -10.64
C VAL A 57 -10.82 16.91 -11.35
N GLY A 58 -11.77 17.84 -11.46
CA GLY A 58 -11.62 19.03 -12.28
C GLY A 58 -11.36 18.68 -13.74
N ARG A 59 -10.19 19.06 -14.27
CA ARG A 59 -9.77 18.75 -15.65
C ARG A 59 -8.99 17.45 -15.79
N VAL A 60 -8.62 16.81 -14.68
CA VAL A 60 -7.82 15.58 -14.68
C VAL A 60 -8.71 14.36 -14.61
N VAL A 61 -8.55 13.44 -15.56
CA VAL A 61 -9.20 12.13 -15.59
C VAL A 61 -8.19 11.07 -15.18
N ARG A 62 -8.42 10.42 -14.05
CA ARG A 62 -7.53 9.39 -13.49
C ARG A 62 -8.26 8.09 -13.23
N ILE A 63 -7.50 7.02 -13.08
CA ILE A 63 -8.04 5.69 -12.75
C ILE A 63 -7.50 5.26 -11.39
N ILE A 64 -8.42 5.00 -10.47
CA ILE A 64 -8.11 4.31 -9.22
C ILE A 64 -8.00 2.83 -9.56
N THR A 65 -6.78 2.31 -9.60
CA THR A 65 -6.51 0.92 -10.00
C THR A 65 -7.11 -0.05 -8.99
N LEU A 66 -7.93 -1.00 -9.45
CA LEU A 66 -8.59 -2.01 -8.62
C LEU A 66 -7.73 -3.27 -8.47
N SER A 67 -6.82 -3.50 -9.40
CA SER A 67 -5.85 -4.59 -9.37
C SER A 67 -4.57 -4.18 -10.09
N GLY A 68 -3.47 -4.77 -9.74
CA GLY A 68 -2.19 -4.53 -10.41
C GLY A 68 -1.00 -4.81 -9.51
N ALA A 69 0.16 -4.95 -10.14
CA ALA A 69 1.42 -5.11 -9.43
C ALA A 69 1.78 -3.83 -8.66
N PHE A 70 2.43 -4.00 -7.54
CA PHE A 70 3.02 -2.91 -6.80
C PHE A 70 4.09 -2.20 -7.65
N ILE A 71 4.07 -0.89 -7.67
CA ILE A 71 5.10 -0.06 -8.31
C ILE A 71 5.75 0.76 -7.20
N PRO A 72 7.03 0.52 -6.88
CA PRO A 72 7.74 1.26 -5.85
C PRO A 72 7.80 2.75 -6.14
N ARG A 73 7.54 3.56 -5.12
CA ARG A 73 7.68 5.01 -5.16
C ARG A 73 8.44 5.49 -3.92
N ARG A 74 9.11 6.61 -4.03
CA ARG A 74 9.77 7.25 -2.89
C ARG A 74 8.79 7.44 -1.74
N ASN A 75 9.25 7.19 -0.51
CA ASN A 75 8.49 7.21 0.74
C ASN A 75 7.47 6.06 0.90
N ASN A 76 7.43 5.09 -0.02
CA ASN A 76 6.67 3.87 0.25
C ASN A 76 7.33 3.09 1.40
N ILE A 77 6.51 2.49 2.25
CA ILE A 77 6.95 1.47 3.21
C ILE A 77 6.69 0.11 2.57
N VAL A 78 7.71 -0.72 2.51
CA VAL A 78 7.65 -2.07 1.96
C VAL A 78 8.12 -3.09 2.98
N LEU A 79 7.55 -4.27 2.94
CA LEU A 79 8.10 -5.43 3.60
C LEU A 79 8.88 -6.24 2.58
N GLY A 80 10.01 -6.79 3.03
CA GLY A 80 10.82 -7.60 2.13
C GLY A 80 11.62 -8.62 2.90
N ARG A 81 12.17 -9.57 2.17
CA ARG A 81 13.04 -10.61 2.70
C ARG A 81 14.48 -10.37 2.24
N VAL A 82 15.40 -10.42 3.16
CA VAL A 82 16.84 -10.36 2.83
C VAL A 82 17.17 -11.55 1.95
N SER A 83 17.57 -11.30 0.71
CA SER A 83 17.94 -12.32 -0.28
C SER A 83 19.45 -12.52 -0.38
N ASP A 84 20.23 -11.47 -0.11
CA ASP A 84 21.69 -11.55 -0.16
C ASP A 84 22.34 -10.48 0.72
N ILE A 85 23.60 -10.70 1.08
CA ILE A 85 24.45 -9.77 1.83
C ILE A 85 25.64 -9.40 0.96
N VAL A 86 25.76 -8.13 0.60
CA VAL A 86 26.85 -7.61 -0.22
C VAL A 86 27.76 -6.70 0.60
N HIS A 87 28.95 -6.39 0.10
CA HIS A 87 29.97 -5.64 0.84
C HIS A 87 29.50 -4.30 1.45
N SER A 88 28.49 -3.65 0.87
CA SER A 88 28.01 -2.31 1.26
C SER A 88 26.58 -2.27 1.82
N GLY A 89 25.92 -3.43 1.99
CA GLY A 89 24.55 -3.51 2.46
C GLY A 89 23.91 -4.86 2.19
N TRP A 90 22.59 -4.86 2.14
CA TRP A 90 21.75 -6.03 1.93
C TRP A 90 20.91 -5.88 0.66
N ILE A 91 20.71 -6.98 -0.03
CA ILE A 91 19.74 -7.09 -1.11
C ILE A 91 18.44 -7.63 -0.51
N VAL A 92 17.34 -6.95 -0.74
CA VAL A 92 16.04 -7.25 -0.16
C VAL A 92 15.04 -7.51 -1.28
N ASP A 93 14.48 -8.70 -1.30
CA ASP A 93 13.35 -9.03 -2.18
C ASP A 93 12.09 -8.35 -1.63
N ILE A 94 11.55 -7.41 -2.39
CA ILE A 94 10.35 -6.64 -2.08
C ILE A 94 9.14 -7.05 -2.94
N ASP A 95 9.20 -8.20 -3.58
CA ASP A 95 8.18 -8.71 -4.50
C ASP A 95 7.92 -7.76 -5.70
N TYR A 96 8.99 -7.27 -6.27
CA TYR A 96 8.99 -6.45 -7.47
C TYR A 96 10.02 -6.97 -8.47
N ALA A 97 9.95 -6.51 -9.72
CA ALA A 97 10.86 -6.95 -10.79
C ALA A 97 12.35 -6.70 -10.49
N GLN A 98 12.64 -5.75 -9.61
CA GLN A 98 13.97 -5.44 -9.10
C GLN A 98 13.98 -5.52 -7.59
N ASN A 99 15.03 -6.13 -7.03
CA ASN A 99 15.25 -6.14 -5.59
C ASN A 99 15.60 -4.74 -5.09
N GLY A 100 15.29 -4.48 -3.83
CA GLY A 100 15.72 -3.28 -3.13
C GLY A 100 17.14 -3.45 -2.59
N PHE A 101 17.93 -2.38 -2.62
CA PHE A 101 19.22 -2.32 -1.95
C PHE A 101 19.10 -1.51 -0.66
N LEU A 102 19.47 -2.12 0.46
CA LEU A 102 19.53 -1.46 1.77
C LEU A 102 21.01 -1.20 2.10
N PRO A 103 21.48 0.04 1.94
CA PRO A 103 22.85 0.39 2.28
C PRO A 103 23.14 0.23 3.77
N LEU A 104 24.36 -0.19 4.13
CA LEU A 104 24.82 -0.28 5.51
C LEU A 104 24.62 1.01 6.30
N MET A 105 24.81 2.16 5.63
CA MET A 105 24.61 3.49 6.21
C MET A 105 23.16 3.82 6.54
N GLU A 106 22.19 3.11 5.93
CA GLU A 106 20.75 3.29 6.13
C GLU A 106 20.18 2.36 7.20
N SER A 107 21.02 1.63 7.90
CA SER A 107 20.62 0.88 9.10
C SER A 107 20.27 1.83 10.26
N PRO A 108 19.37 1.43 11.19
CA PRO A 108 18.94 2.29 12.31
C PRO A 108 20.04 2.53 13.36
N ARG A 109 21.09 1.73 13.34
CA ARG A 109 22.28 1.85 14.19
C ARG A 109 23.53 1.58 13.37
N PHE A 110 24.67 1.99 13.89
CA PHE A 110 25.95 1.62 13.29
C PHE A 110 26.15 0.10 13.32
N VAL A 111 26.49 -0.47 12.18
CA VAL A 111 26.77 -1.90 11.99
C VAL A 111 28.15 -2.04 11.35
N ASN A 112 29.02 -2.85 11.95
CA ASN A 112 30.32 -3.18 11.34
C ASN A 112 30.13 -4.12 10.16
N LYS A 113 31.00 -4.01 9.15
CA LYS A 113 30.95 -4.89 7.96
C LYS A 113 31.09 -6.37 8.30
N ASN A 114 31.80 -6.70 9.36
CA ASN A 114 32.02 -8.09 9.80
C ASN A 114 30.86 -8.64 10.65
N GLU A 115 29.85 -7.81 10.96
CA GLU A 115 28.70 -8.15 11.82
C GLU A 115 27.38 -8.01 11.05
N MET A 116 27.45 -7.87 9.72
CA MET A 116 26.27 -7.62 8.89
C MET A 116 25.29 -8.79 8.94
N ASP A 117 25.78 -10.01 8.94
CA ASP A 117 25.00 -11.25 9.05
C ASP A 117 24.34 -11.42 10.42
N GLN A 118 24.94 -10.91 11.47
CA GLN A 118 24.36 -10.91 12.82
C GLN A 118 23.23 -9.87 12.95
N PHE A 119 23.35 -8.76 12.21
CA PHE A 119 22.32 -7.72 12.22
C PHE A 119 21.11 -8.13 11.36
N LEU A 120 21.34 -8.54 10.10
CA LEU A 120 20.33 -9.06 9.19
C LEU A 120 20.92 -10.27 8.44
N ALA A 121 20.40 -11.44 8.73
CA ALA A 121 20.75 -12.68 8.02
C ALA A 121 19.91 -12.85 6.76
N ILE A 122 20.40 -13.64 5.81
CA ILE A 122 19.63 -14.07 4.64
C ILE A 122 18.37 -14.80 5.11
N GLY A 123 17.22 -14.42 4.58
CA GLY A 123 15.91 -14.93 4.96
C GLY A 123 15.15 -14.09 5.98
N ASP A 124 15.82 -13.17 6.67
CA ASP A 124 15.16 -12.26 7.61
C ASP A 124 14.13 -11.37 6.91
N MET A 125 13.00 -11.15 7.59
CA MET A 125 11.98 -10.21 7.15
C MET A 125 12.28 -8.82 7.70
N VAL A 126 12.14 -7.81 6.84
CA VAL A 126 12.37 -6.41 7.19
C VAL A 126 11.24 -5.52 6.74
N SER A 127 10.98 -4.47 7.51
CA SER A 127 10.19 -3.32 7.11
C SER A 127 11.16 -2.20 6.73
N ALA A 128 11.08 -1.69 5.52
CA ALA A 128 11.96 -0.65 5.00
C ALA A 128 11.19 0.43 4.25
N GLY A 129 11.71 1.65 4.28
CA GLY A 129 11.21 2.75 3.46
C GLY A 129 11.93 2.78 2.11
N VAL A 130 11.22 3.06 1.05
CA VAL A 130 11.83 3.34 -0.26
C VAL A 130 12.38 4.76 -0.25
N TRP A 131 13.71 4.86 -0.26
CA TRP A 131 14.42 6.14 -0.26
C TRP A 131 14.49 6.76 -1.64
N ASN A 132 14.82 5.93 -2.65
CA ASN A 132 14.98 6.37 -4.02
C ASN A 132 14.56 5.25 -4.99
N VAL A 133 14.05 5.65 -6.14
CA VAL A 133 13.75 4.74 -7.26
C VAL A 133 14.35 5.37 -8.51
N GLY A 134 15.27 4.68 -9.12
CA GLY A 134 15.98 5.19 -10.29
C GLY A 134 16.39 4.07 -11.26
N PRO A 135 17.06 4.46 -12.36
CA PRO A 135 17.52 3.50 -13.38
C PRO A 135 18.49 2.44 -12.84
N LYS A 136 19.18 2.75 -11.73
CA LYS A 136 20.14 1.83 -11.08
C LYS A 136 19.49 0.86 -10.11
N GLY A 137 18.23 1.06 -9.75
CA GLY A 137 17.52 0.21 -8.80
C GLY A 137 16.69 0.98 -7.78
N ILE A 138 16.35 0.28 -6.72
CA ILE A 138 15.51 0.77 -5.62
C ILE A 138 16.36 0.82 -4.36
N ASP A 139 16.59 2.02 -3.83
CA ASP A 139 17.32 2.19 -2.58
C ASP A 139 16.35 2.21 -1.40
N LEU A 140 16.67 1.42 -0.38
CA LEU A 140 15.89 1.28 0.85
C LEU A 140 16.57 1.97 2.03
N THR A 141 15.78 2.32 3.04
CA THR A 141 16.24 2.83 4.32
C THR A 141 15.49 2.16 5.47
N MET A 142 16.18 1.94 6.57
CA MET A 142 15.57 1.54 7.84
C MET A 142 15.62 2.67 8.89
N LYS A 143 16.01 3.87 8.50
CA LYS A 143 16.00 5.07 9.33
C LYS A 143 14.59 5.66 9.36
N GLY A 144 13.75 5.15 10.22
CA GLY A 144 12.39 5.66 10.35
C GLY A 144 11.63 4.97 11.48
N LYS A 145 10.61 5.64 11.98
CA LYS A 145 9.77 5.06 13.04
C LYS A 145 9.00 3.84 12.48
N GLY A 146 9.12 2.71 13.16
CA GLY A 146 8.43 1.47 12.77
C GLY A 146 9.10 0.68 11.65
N LEU A 147 10.29 1.11 11.19
CA LEU A 147 11.14 0.35 10.26
C LEU A 147 12.14 -0.51 11.03
N GLY A 148 12.47 -1.68 10.48
CA GLY A 148 13.41 -2.58 11.12
C GLY A 148 13.20 -4.04 10.79
N LYS A 149 13.96 -4.90 11.48
CA LYS A 149 13.80 -6.35 11.42
C LYS A 149 12.48 -6.76 12.05
N LEU A 150 11.77 -7.67 11.40
CA LEU A 150 10.51 -8.25 11.87
C LEU A 150 10.80 -9.66 12.40
N GLU A 151 10.72 -9.83 13.71
CA GLU A 151 11.14 -11.08 14.37
C GLU A 151 9.94 -11.95 14.75
N GLY A 152 10.00 -13.20 14.28
CA GLY A 152 8.91 -14.18 14.50
C GLY A 152 7.65 -13.78 13.74
N GLY A 153 6.49 -14.33 14.18
CA GLY A 153 5.22 -14.04 13.55
C GLY A 153 5.02 -14.71 12.21
N PHE A 154 4.01 -14.27 11.51
CA PHE A 154 3.54 -14.86 10.26
C PHE A 154 3.47 -13.80 9.15
N VAL A 155 3.84 -14.20 7.93
CA VAL A 155 3.82 -13.30 6.75
C VAL A 155 2.88 -13.86 5.70
N PHE A 156 2.05 -12.99 5.13
CA PHE A 156 1.18 -13.33 4.00
C PHE A 156 1.02 -12.12 3.07
N LYS A 157 0.38 -12.34 1.92
CA LYS A 157 0.19 -11.31 0.90
C LYS A 157 -1.29 -11.04 0.68
N ILE A 158 -1.59 -9.76 0.40
CA ILE A 158 -2.85 -9.31 -0.18
C ILE A 158 -2.56 -8.55 -1.47
N ASN A 159 -3.60 -8.23 -2.23
CA ASN A 159 -3.45 -7.35 -3.39
C ASN A 159 -2.94 -5.97 -2.92
N PRO A 160 -1.85 -5.43 -3.49
CA PRO A 160 -1.34 -4.10 -3.13
C PRO A 160 -2.39 -2.98 -3.24
N SER A 161 -3.33 -3.09 -4.18
CA SER A 161 -4.43 -2.12 -4.33
C SER A 161 -5.41 -2.11 -3.15
N SER A 162 -5.48 -3.20 -2.37
CA SER A 162 -6.31 -3.30 -1.17
C SER A 162 -5.66 -2.71 0.08
N VAL A 163 -4.34 -2.51 0.07
CA VAL A 163 -3.57 -2.02 1.23
C VAL A 163 -4.13 -0.73 1.82
N PRO A 164 -4.48 0.31 1.04
CA PRO A 164 -5.03 1.54 1.60
C PRO A 164 -6.34 1.32 2.39
N ARG A 165 -7.14 0.33 1.99
CA ARG A 165 -8.38 -0.02 2.70
C ARG A 165 -8.12 -0.75 4.01
N VAL A 166 -7.14 -1.64 4.03
CA VAL A 166 -6.74 -2.36 5.25
C VAL A 166 -6.10 -1.41 6.27
N ILE A 167 -5.36 -0.41 5.82
CA ILE A 167 -4.82 0.65 6.69
C ILE A 167 -5.96 1.55 7.17
N GLY A 168 -6.86 1.96 6.27
CA GLY A 168 -7.93 2.93 6.54
C GLY A 168 -7.43 4.37 6.61
N LYS A 169 -8.38 5.33 6.70
CA LYS A 169 -8.05 6.75 6.83
C LYS A 169 -7.29 6.97 8.15
N GLU A 170 -6.09 7.56 8.06
CA GLU A 170 -5.21 7.82 9.22
C GLU A 170 -4.92 6.57 10.09
N GLY A 171 -4.99 5.38 9.49
CA GLY A 171 -4.75 4.12 10.22
C GLY A 171 -5.94 3.62 11.04
N SER A 172 -7.14 4.16 10.85
CA SER A 172 -8.33 3.79 11.64
C SER A 172 -8.65 2.30 11.57
N MET A 173 -8.61 1.71 10.37
CA MET A 173 -8.96 0.30 10.19
C MET A 173 -7.91 -0.63 10.81
N ILE A 174 -6.62 -0.35 10.60
CA ILE A 174 -5.56 -1.17 11.20
C ILE A 174 -5.56 -1.06 12.74
N ASN A 175 -5.88 0.11 13.29
CA ASN A 175 -6.02 0.28 14.73
C ASN A 175 -7.21 -0.51 15.28
N LEU A 176 -8.35 -0.52 14.59
CA LEU A 176 -9.50 -1.35 14.94
C LEU A 176 -9.13 -2.84 14.98
N ILE A 177 -8.40 -3.32 13.99
CA ILE A 177 -7.91 -4.71 13.93
C ILE A 177 -7.00 -5.00 15.13
N LYS A 178 -5.98 -4.17 15.37
CA LYS A 178 -5.03 -4.34 16.49
C LYS A 178 -5.72 -4.36 17.85
N THR A 179 -6.67 -3.47 18.06
CA THR A 179 -7.43 -3.39 19.33
C THR A 179 -8.26 -4.64 19.59
N ASN A 180 -8.92 -5.19 18.54
CA ASN A 180 -9.79 -6.35 18.69
C ASN A 180 -9.04 -7.68 18.73
N THR A 181 -7.82 -7.76 18.21
CA THR A 181 -7.06 -9.01 18.13
C THR A 181 -5.85 -9.07 19.05
N GLY A 182 -5.39 -7.92 19.55
CA GLY A 182 -4.15 -7.83 20.33
C GLY A 182 -2.88 -8.12 19.54
N CYS A 183 -2.97 -8.30 18.22
CA CYS A 183 -1.83 -8.60 17.36
C CYS A 183 -1.06 -7.36 16.95
N ASN A 184 0.27 -7.47 16.86
CA ASN A 184 1.09 -6.52 16.16
C ASN A 184 1.00 -6.79 14.66
N VAL A 185 0.66 -5.77 13.87
CA VAL A 185 0.51 -5.87 12.43
C VAL A 185 1.34 -4.78 11.76
N THR A 186 2.18 -5.16 10.81
CA THR A 186 2.93 -4.25 9.94
C THR A 186 2.54 -4.54 8.49
N ILE A 187 2.20 -3.50 7.75
CA ILE A 187 1.69 -3.61 6.38
C ILE A 187 2.63 -2.87 5.44
N GLY A 188 3.15 -3.58 4.44
CA GLY A 188 3.87 -2.99 3.31
C GLY A 188 2.91 -2.57 2.20
N GLN A 189 3.20 -1.46 1.55
CA GLN A 189 2.43 -1.01 0.39
C GLN A 189 2.58 -1.93 -0.82
N ASN A 190 3.57 -2.83 -0.79
CA ASN A 190 3.74 -3.92 -1.73
C ASN A 190 2.79 -5.11 -1.48
N GLY A 191 1.87 -5.00 -0.53
CA GLY A 191 0.87 -6.04 -0.23
C GLY A 191 1.34 -7.13 0.74
N TRP A 192 2.60 -7.11 1.16
CA TRP A 192 3.07 -8.01 2.21
C TRP A 192 2.60 -7.51 3.56
N ILE A 193 2.15 -8.44 4.39
CA ILE A 193 1.69 -8.18 5.75
C ILE A 193 2.43 -9.13 6.68
N TRP A 194 3.02 -8.56 7.71
CA TRP A 194 3.56 -9.28 8.84
C TRP A 194 2.65 -9.10 10.04
N LEU A 195 2.37 -10.16 10.72
CA LEU A 195 1.61 -10.14 11.96
C LEU A 195 2.24 -11.05 13.01
N LYS A 196 2.10 -10.64 14.27
CA LYS A 196 2.55 -11.40 15.44
C LYS A 196 1.55 -11.23 16.55
N GLY A 197 0.92 -12.32 16.94
CA GLY A 197 -0.02 -12.44 18.07
C GLY A 197 0.63 -13.00 19.33
N GLN A 198 -0.17 -13.10 20.37
CA GLN A 198 0.19 -13.83 21.59
C GLN A 198 -0.02 -15.33 21.42
N ASP A 199 -0.97 -15.72 20.59
CA ASP A 199 -1.35 -17.08 20.27
C ASP A 199 -1.74 -17.23 18.79
N ILE A 200 -1.75 -18.48 18.32
CA ILE A 200 -2.03 -18.82 16.93
C ILE A 200 -3.47 -18.45 16.53
N ASP A 201 -4.43 -18.57 17.45
CA ASP A 201 -5.84 -18.27 17.15
C ASP A 201 -6.05 -16.79 16.88
N SER A 202 -5.40 -15.91 17.64
CA SER A 202 -5.36 -14.46 17.40
C SER A 202 -4.73 -14.12 16.05
N GLU A 203 -3.65 -14.81 15.66
CA GLU A 203 -3.01 -14.63 14.37
C GLU A 203 -3.92 -15.06 13.22
N ILE A 204 -4.57 -16.22 13.33
CA ILE A 204 -5.52 -16.71 12.32
C ILE A 204 -6.72 -15.76 12.20
N LYS A 205 -7.25 -15.29 13.33
CA LYS A 205 -8.36 -14.34 13.37
C LYS A 205 -7.98 -13.01 12.68
N THR A 206 -6.79 -12.50 12.98
CA THR A 206 -6.25 -11.28 12.37
C THR A 206 -6.09 -11.44 10.86
N ARG A 207 -5.55 -12.55 10.40
CA ARG A 207 -5.42 -12.86 8.97
C ARG A 207 -6.79 -12.87 8.29
N LYS A 208 -7.77 -13.61 8.84
CA LYS A 208 -9.11 -13.72 8.27
C LYS A 208 -9.81 -12.37 8.12
N VAL A 209 -9.71 -11.47 9.12
CA VAL A 209 -10.33 -10.15 9.01
C VAL A 209 -9.62 -9.28 7.98
N ILE A 210 -8.31 -9.37 7.84
CA ILE A 210 -7.56 -8.64 6.82
C ILE A 210 -7.94 -9.14 5.41
N GLU A 211 -8.03 -10.45 5.20
CA GLU A 211 -8.49 -11.05 3.95
C GLU A 211 -9.93 -10.62 3.62
N PHE A 212 -10.83 -10.64 4.60
CA PHE A 212 -12.20 -10.14 4.45
C PHE A 212 -12.27 -8.67 4.01
N ILE A 213 -11.42 -7.80 4.56
CA ILE A 213 -11.32 -6.39 4.17
C ILE A 213 -10.76 -6.27 2.74
N ALA A 214 -9.72 -7.04 2.43
CA ALA A 214 -9.05 -7.02 1.13
C ALA A 214 -9.97 -7.49 -0.02
N GLU A 215 -10.90 -8.39 0.24
CA GLU A 215 -11.91 -8.84 -0.73
C GLU A 215 -13.03 -7.83 -0.95
N LYS A 216 -13.36 -7.02 0.08
CA LYS A 216 -14.49 -6.08 0.06
C LYS A 216 -14.09 -4.62 -0.15
N VAL A 217 -13.03 -4.39 -0.92
CA VAL A 217 -12.46 -3.04 -1.15
C VAL A 217 -13.50 -2.02 -1.68
N HIS A 218 -14.51 -2.49 -2.42
CA HIS A 218 -15.49 -1.63 -3.11
C HIS A 218 -16.77 -1.38 -2.32
N VAL A 219 -16.89 -1.97 -1.12
CA VAL A 219 -18.13 -1.88 -0.33
C VAL A 219 -18.09 -0.63 0.55
N SER A 220 -19.17 0.15 0.53
CA SER A 220 -19.41 1.25 1.49
C SER A 220 -19.72 0.70 2.88
N GLY A 221 -19.43 1.49 3.93
CA GLY A 221 -19.69 1.09 5.33
C GLY A 221 -18.81 -0.08 5.79
N LEU A 222 -17.58 -0.16 5.28
CA LEU A 222 -16.68 -1.28 5.58
C LEU A 222 -16.32 -1.38 7.07
N THR A 223 -16.22 -0.24 7.76
CA THR A 223 -15.90 -0.21 9.20
C THR A 223 -16.97 -0.93 10.03
N GLU A 224 -18.24 -0.59 9.80
CA GLU A 224 -19.38 -1.25 10.47
C GLU A 224 -19.41 -2.76 10.21
N LYS A 225 -19.14 -3.15 8.96
CA LYS A 225 -19.08 -4.59 8.59
C LYS A 225 -17.92 -5.33 9.26
N VAL A 226 -16.81 -4.67 9.51
CA VAL A 226 -15.68 -5.25 10.25
C VAL A 226 -16.02 -5.37 11.74
N GLU A 227 -16.68 -4.38 12.32
CA GLU A 227 -17.20 -4.46 13.70
C GLU A 227 -18.22 -5.60 13.85
N ASP A 228 -19.16 -5.73 12.92
CA ASP A 228 -20.09 -6.86 12.85
C ASP A 228 -19.37 -8.21 12.69
N TRP A 229 -18.32 -8.23 11.89
CA TRP A 229 -17.51 -9.44 11.72
C TRP A 229 -16.85 -9.87 13.03
N PHE A 230 -16.29 -8.91 13.80
CA PHE A 230 -15.73 -9.20 15.12
C PHE A 230 -16.80 -9.63 16.14
N ALA A 231 -18.00 -9.06 16.07
CA ALA A 231 -19.10 -9.45 16.94
C ALA A 231 -19.57 -10.90 16.71
N LYS A 232 -19.53 -11.36 15.44
CA LYS A 232 -19.93 -12.73 15.06
C LYS A 232 -18.82 -13.78 15.25
N ASN A 233 -17.57 -13.36 15.36
CA ASN A 233 -16.40 -14.24 15.48
C ASN A 233 -15.64 -13.99 16.80
N LYS A 234 -16.39 -13.81 17.87
CA LYS A 234 -15.83 -13.69 19.22
C LYS A 234 -15.20 -15.00 19.69
#